data_ef0635a3173fe653b1952ab91c420253
#
_entry.id   ef0635a3173fe653b1952ab91c420253
#
_cell.length_a   1.000
_cell.length_b   1.000
_cell.length_c   1.000
_cell.angle_alpha   90.00
_cell.angle_beta   90.00
_cell.angle_gamma   90.00
#
_symmetry.space_group_name_H-M   'P 1'
#
loop_
_entity.id
_entity.type
_entity.pdbx_description
1 polymer ?
#
loop_
_entity_poly.entity_id
_entity_poly.type
_entity_poly.pdbx_seq_one_letter_code
_entity_poly.pdbx_strand_id
1 'polypeptide(L)'
;ILIPLTVYVFFKNRMEGDRGPVFFTQNRIGKNGKEFKMYKYRTMELGADKILEDLMAKDPAIREEYLKNKKLANDPRITSAGRFLREKSLDEFPQFINVFFGQMSLIGPRPYLPKEKIDMGEYYEDVVACKPGITGMWQSHGRSDVSFEHRLVLDEYYYRNWSFWLDVTLLCKTVKQVLYGRGAV
;
A
#
# COMPACT_ATOMS: atom_id res chain seq x y z
N ILE A 1 -11.17 10.34 12.69
CA ILE A 1 -10.90 8.88 12.56
C ILE A 1 -9.42 8.57 12.78
N LEU A 2 -8.48 9.34 12.21
CA LEU A 2 -7.02 9.05 12.33
C LEU A 2 -6.54 9.05 13.79
N ILE A 3 -6.90 10.06 14.59
CA ILE A 3 -6.47 10.17 16.00
C ILE A 3 -6.96 8.97 16.84
N PRO A 4 -8.27 8.66 16.92
CA PRO A 4 -8.74 7.52 17.71
C PRO A 4 -8.17 6.20 17.23
N LEU A 5 -7.98 6.01 15.92
CA LEU A 5 -7.35 4.80 15.37
C LEU A 5 -5.89 4.69 15.78
N THR A 6 -5.12 5.80 15.75
CA THR A 6 -3.72 5.83 16.21
C THR A 6 -3.61 5.47 17.69
N VAL A 7 -4.50 6.01 18.53
CA VAL A 7 -4.58 5.70 19.96
C VAL A 7 -4.88 4.21 20.18
N TYR A 8 -5.85 3.65 19.45
CA TYR A 8 -6.17 2.22 19.49
C TYR A 8 -4.96 1.35 19.14
N VAL A 9 -4.30 1.63 18.00
CA VAL A 9 -3.13 0.86 17.55
C VAL A 9 -1.98 0.96 18.55
N PHE A 10 -1.74 2.16 19.12
CA PHE A 10 -0.72 2.35 20.14
C PHE A 10 -0.96 1.47 21.36
N PHE A 11 -2.16 1.51 21.93
CA PHE A 11 -2.46 0.71 23.14
C PHE A 11 -2.48 -0.79 22.83
N LYS A 12 -3.04 -1.20 21.69
CA LYS A 12 -3.09 -2.60 21.30
C LYS A 12 -1.68 -3.19 21.15
N ASN A 13 -0.77 -2.50 20.48
CA ASN A 13 0.63 -2.93 20.37
C ASN A 13 1.29 -3.03 21.75
N ARG A 14 1.07 -2.03 22.64
CA ARG A 14 1.64 -2.03 24.00
C ARG A 14 1.15 -3.20 24.85
N MET A 15 -0.12 -3.55 24.75
CA MET A 15 -0.70 -4.70 25.46
C MET A 15 -0.09 -6.03 25.01
N GLU A 16 0.38 -6.12 23.78
CA GLU A 16 1.05 -7.29 23.19
C GLU A 16 2.58 -7.27 23.38
N GLY A 17 3.10 -6.30 24.15
CA GLY A 17 4.53 -6.16 24.43
C GLY A 17 5.33 -5.47 23.30
N ASP A 18 4.69 -5.07 22.22
CA ASP A 18 5.34 -4.37 21.14
C ASP A 18 5.55 -2.89 21.48
N ARG A 19 6.81 -2.49 21.60
CA ARG A 19 7.24 -1.13 21.93
C ARG A 19 7.73 -0.33 20.73
N GLY A 20 7.58 -0.86 19.52
CA GLY A 20 7.99 -0.20 18.30
C GLY A 20 7.12 1.00 17.91
N PRO A 21 7.52 1.75 16.89
CA PRO A 21 6.75 2.91 16.40
C PRO A 21 5.39 2.46 15.84
N VAL A 22 4.37 3.29 16.04
CA VAL A 22 3.01 3.05 15.52
C VAL A 22 2.97 3.20 13.99
N PHE A 23 3.76 4.15 13.46
CA PHE A 23 3.82 4.41 12.03
C PHE A 23 5.03 3.70 11.40
N PHE A 24 4.81 3.24 10.21
CA PHE A 24 5.82 2.80 9.26
C PHE A 24 5.94 3.83 8.15
N THR A 25 7.16 4.12 7.72
CA THR A 25 7.41 5.04 6.61
C THR A 25 8.25 4.37 5.54
N GLN A 26 7.95 4.66 4.28
CA GLN A 26 8.69 4.15 3.13
C GLN A 26 8.81 5.22 2.06
N ASN A 27 10.00 5.40 1.51
CA ASN A 27 10.21 6.31 0.39
C ASN A 27 9.46 5.83 -0.85
N ARG A 28 8.75 6.75 -1.48
CA ARG A 28 7.96 6.54 -2.69
C ARG A 28 8.22 7.63 -3.71
N ILE A 29 8.04 7.31 -4.98
CA ILE A 29 8.08 8.28 -6.08
C ILE A 29 6.76 9.04 -6.09
N GLY A 30 6.86 10.37 -6.06
CA GLY A 30 5.74 11.29 -6.19
C GLY A 30 5.74 12.03 -7.52
N LYS A 31 4.94 13.10 -7.58
CA LYS A 31 4.82 13.92 -8.79
C LYS A 31 6.18 14.47 -9.24
N ASN A 32 6.42 14.44 -10.55
CA ASN A 32 7.66 14.85 -11.21
C ASN A 32 8.90 14.11 -10.71
N GLY A 33 8.72 12.85 -10.27
CA GLY A 33 9.81 12.00 -9.78
C GLY A 33 10.37 12.37 -8.40
N LYS A 34 9.77 13.34 -7.68
CA LYS A 34 10.22 13.74 -6.35
C LYS A 34 9.87 12.67 -5.32
N GLU A 35 10.86 12.17 -4.60
CA GLU A 35 10.61 11.21 -3.53
C GLU A 35 9.94 11.87 -2.33
N PHE A 36 9.07 11.11 -1.66
CA PHE A 36 8.44 11.50 -0.40
C PHE A 36 8.31 10.29 0.54
N LYS A 37 8.20 10.54 1.85
CA LYS A 37 7.94 9.52 2.86
C LYS A 37 6.44 9.25 2.92
N MET A 38 6.01 8.09 2.46
CA MET A 38 4.63 7.62 2.59
C MET A 38 4.42 7.03 3.98
N TYR A 39 3.34 7.41 4.64
CA TYR A 39 2.98 6.95 5.97
C TYR A 39 1.97 5.80 5.91
N LYS A 40 2.22 4.77 6.74
CA LYS A 40 1.27 3.67 7.02
C LYS A 40 1.28 3.36 8.51
N TYR A 41 0.24 2.67 8.99
CA TYR A 41 0.39 1.99 10.27
C TYR A 41 1.34 0.82 10.11
N ARG A 42 2.20 0.60 11.13
CA ARG A 42 3.04 -0.59 11.16
C ARG A 42 2.19 -1.81 11.49
N THR A 43 2.17 -2.77 10.60
CA THR A 43 1.38 -4.00 10.69
C THR A 43 2.23 -5.25 10.88
N MET A 44 3.54 -5.10 10.90
CA MET A 44 4.51 -6.19 11.05
C MET A 44 5.43 -5.93 12.23
N GLU A 45 5.97 -7.03 12.76
CA GLU A 45 6.99 -7.03 13.79
C GLU A 45 8.23 -6.23 13.38
N LEU A 46 8.98 -5.76 14.37
CA LEU A 46 10.27 -5.12 14.11
C LEU A 46 11.25 -6.15 13.54
N GLY A 47 11.98 -5.76 12.50
CA GLY A 47 12.90 -6.66 11.82
C GLY A 47 12.22 -7.72 10.96
N ALA A 48 11.01 -7.46 10.48
CA ALA A 48 10.22 -8.37 9.64
C ALA A 48 10.99 -8.93 8.43
N ASP A 49 11.92 -8.17 7.84
CA ASP A 49 12.74 -8.64 6.71
C ASP A 49 13.68 -9.77 7.16
N LYS A 50 14.36 -9.60 8.30
CA LYS A 50 15.23 -10.63 8.86
C LYS A 50 14.43 -11.88 9.28
N ILE A 51 13.26 -11.69 9.87
CA ILE A 51 12.36 -12.82 10.22
C ILE A 51 11.99 -13.59 8.96
N LEU A 52 11.71 -12.90 7.83
CA LEU A 52 11.42 -13.55 6.56
C LEU A 52 12.62 -14.34 6.03
N GLU A 53 13.82 -13.74 6.06
CA GLU A 53 15.05 -14.42 5.63
C GLU A 53 15.27 -15.71 6.43
N ASP A 54 15.12 -15.64 7.75
CA ASP A 54 15.25 -16.79 8.65
C ASP A 54 14.18 -17.87 8.36
N LEU A 55 12.95 -17.47 8.07
CA LEU A 55 11.86 -18.39 7.71
C LEU A 55 12.14 -19.09 6.37
N MET A 56 12.54 -18.33 5.35
CA MET A 56 12.88 -18.88 4.04
C MET A 56 14.12 -19.78 4.04
N ALA A 57 15.04 -19.55 4.99
CA ALA A 57 16.22 -20.40 5.18
C ALA A 57 15.85 -21.74 5.83
N LYS A 58 14.83 -21.74 6.73
CA LYS A 58 14.41 -22.94 7.48
C LYS A 58 13.37 -23.78 6.76
N ASP A 59 12.50 -23.14 5.94
CA ASP A 59 11.38 -23.82 5.29
C ASP A 59 11.35 -23.55 3.77
N PRO A 60 11.68 -24.56 2.95
CA PRO A 60 11.65 -24.45 1.50
C PRO A 60 10.25 -24.11 0.93
N ALA A 61 9.16 -24.56 1.58
CA ALA A 61 7.80 -24.29 1.13
C ALA A 61 7.45 -22.79 1.33
N ILE A 62 7.84 -22.20 2.45
CA ILE A 62 7.69 -20.75 2.70
C ILE A 62 8.50 -19.96 1.66
N ARG A 63 9.72 -20.43 1.33
CA ARG A 63 10.56 -19.79 0.33
C ARG A 63 9.90 -19.81 -1.06
N GLU A 64 9.39 -20.96 -1.47
CA GLU A 64 8.71 -21.11 -2.76
C GLU A 64 7.46 -20.22 -2.85
N GLU A 65 6.62 -20.26 -1.80
CA GLU A 65 5.42 -19.42 -1.70
C GLU A 65 5.77 -17.94 -1.85
N TYR A 66 6.78 -17.47 -1.09
CA TYR A 66 7.18 -16.08 -1.11
C TYR A 66 7.80 -15.64 -2.44
N LEU A 67 8.64 -16.48 -3.06
CA LEU A 67 9.25 -16.18 -4.36
C LEU A 67 8.20 -16.05 -5.45
N LYS A 68 7.16 -16.90 -5.41
CA LYS A 68 6.05 -16.91 -6.37
C LYS A 68 5.09 -15.72 -6.14
N ASN A 69 4.64 -15.51 -4.92
CA ASN A 69 3.53 -14.59 -4.63
C ASN A 69 3.99 -13.24 -4.06
N LYS A 70 5.27 -13.10 -3.66
CA LYS A 70 5.85 -11.97 -2.92
C LYS A 70 5.10 -11.65 -1.61
N LYS A 71 4.31 -12.60 -1.13
CA LYS A 71 3.56 -12.58 0.12
C LYS A 71 3.39 -14.00 0.65
N LEU A 72 3.09 -14.15 1.94
CA LEU A 72 2.72 -15.40 2.58
C LEU A 72 1.22 -15.36 2.91
N ALA A 73 0.51 -16.46 2.70
CA ALA A 73 -0.91 -16.58 3.04
C ALA A 73 -1.13 -16.43 4.56
N ASN A 74 -0.26 -17.09 5.35
CA ASN A 74 -0.23 -16.96 6.81
C ASN A 74 1.12 -16.35 7.23
N ASP A 75 1.24 -15.04 7.11
CA ASP A 75 2.50 -14.34 7.42
C ASP A 75 2.66 -14.17 8.95
N PRO A 76 3.58 -14.89 9.59
CA PRO A 76 3.77 -14.82 11.06
C PRO A 76 4.36 -13.48 11.52
N ARG A 77 4.83 -12.65 10.60
CA ARG A 77 5.37 -11.32 10.90
C ARG A 77 4.28 -10.28 11.17
N ILE A 78 3.02 -10.62 10.84
CA ILE A 78 1.90 -9.69 11.01
C ILE A 78 1.45 -9.71 12.46
N THR A 79 1.49 -8.53 13.11
CA THR A 79 0.99 -8.35 14.48
C THR A 79 -0.54 -8.53 14.55
N SER A 80 -1.11 -8.78 15.71
CA SER A 80 -2.56 -8.91 15.84
C SER A 80 -3.30 -7.61 15.47
N ALA A 81 -2.76 -6.46 15.90
CA ALA A 81 -3.25 -5.16 15.48
C ALA A 81 -3.12 -4.97 13.96
N GLY A 82 -1.99 -5.42 13.40
CA GLY A 82 -1.71 -5.38 11.96
C GLY A 82 -2.71 -6.20 11.14
N ARG A 83 -3.11 -7.36 11.63
CA ARG A 83 -4.14 -8.21 10.98
C ARG A 83 -5.47 -7.47 10.88
N PHE A 84 -5.97 -6.94 11.99
CA PHE A 84 -7.19 -6.13 12.00
C PHE A 84 -7.11 -4.93 11.03
N LEU A 85 -5.98 -4.21 11.03
CA LEU A 85 -5.80 -3.05 10.16
C LEU A 85 -5.84 -3.44 8.68
N ARG A 86 -5.16 -4.53 8.29
CA ARG A 86 -5.12 -5.03 6.91
C ARG A 86 -6.48 -5.52 6.44
N GLU A 87 -7.18 -6.32 7.26
CA GLU A 87 -8.53 -6.82 6.94
C GLU A 87 -9.54 -5.70 6.66
N LYS A 88 -9.37 -4.56 7.33
CA LYS A 88 -10.22 -3.37 7.15
C LYS A 88 -9.63 -2.31 6.23
N SER A 89 -8.45 -2.55 5.64
CA SER A 89 -7.70 -1.57 4.84
C SER A 89 -7.45 -0.25 5.58
N LEU A 90 -7.34 -0.31 6.91
CA LEU A 90 -7.11 0.85 7.77
C LEU A 90 -5.62 1.20 7.91
N ASP A 91 -4.73 0.28 7.55
CA ASP A 91 -3.29 0.47 7.61
C ASP A 91 -2.81 1.61 6.69
N GLU A 92 -3.57 1.94 5.67
CA GLU A 92 -3.27 3.03 4.73
C GLU A 92 -3.83 4.40 5.15
N PHE A 93 -4.63 4.49 6.22
CA PHE A 93 -5.20 5.75 6.68
C PHE A 93 -4.17 6.86 6.96
N PRO A 94 -2.95 6.60 7.46
CA PRO A 94 -1.94 7.63 7.62
C PRO A 94 -1.52 8.32 6.31
N GLN A 95 -1.81 7.75 5.14
CA GLN A 95 -1.57 8.42 3.85
C GLN A 95 -2.41 9.71 3.68
N PHE A 96 -3.51 9.87 4.43
CA PHE A 96 -4.23 11.15 4.47
C PHE A 96 -3.35 12.31 4.96
N ILE A 97 -2.31 12.04 5.75
CA ILE A 97 -1.29 13.03 6.12
C ILE A 97 -0.52 13.47 4.87
N ASN A 98 -0.16 12.52 3.99
CA ASN A 98 0.52 12.83 2.74
C ASN A 98 -0.39 13.63 1.78
N VAL A 99 -1.70 13.34 1.78
CA VAL A 99 -2.68 14.13 1.00
C VAL A 99 -2.76 15.56 1.54
N PHE A 100 -2.86 15.71 2.86
CA PHE A 100 -2.92 17.02 3.52
C PHE A 100 -1.69 17.90 3.20
N PHE A 101 -0.49 17.30 3.17
CA PHE A 101 0.74 17.98 2.77
C PHE A 101 0.92 18.10 1.25
N GLY A 102 -0.05 17.68 0.45
CA GLY A 102 -0.02 17.81 -1.01
C GLY A 102 0.95 16.88 -1.73
N GLN A 103 1.52 15.88 -1.03
CA GLN A 103 2.42 14.87 -1.60
C GLN A 103 1.65 13.78 -2.37
N MET A 104 0.41 13.52 -1.97
CA MET A 104 -0.50 12.55 -2.58
C MET A 104 -1.84 13.21 -2.92
N SER A 105 -2.66 12.51 -3.71
CA SER A 105 -4.07 12.77 -3.96
C SER A 105 -4.92 11.64 -3.35
N LEU A 106 -6.23 11.83 -3.29
CA LEU A 106 -7.15 10.72 -2.97
C LEU A 106 -7.13 9.69 -4.09
N ILE A 107 -7.21 10.16 -5.34
CA ILE A 107 -7.21 9.34 -6.54
C ILE A 107 -5.95 9.64 -7.36
N GLY A 108 -5.31 8.60 -7.88
CA GLY A 108 -4.11 8.74 -8.71
C GLY A 108 -3.40 7.41 -8.93
N PRO A 109 -2.29 7.42 -9.68
CA PRO A 109 -1.42 6.27 -9.84
C PRO A 109 -0.89 5.74 -8.50
N ARG A 110 -0.45 4.50 -8.50
CA ARG A 110 0.22 3.91 -7.34
C ARG A 110 1.49 4.70 -6.99
N PRO A 111 1.77 4.97 -5.69
CA PRO A 111 3.08 5.45 -5.26
C PRO A 111 4.12 4.32 -5.38
N TYR A 112 4.89 4.29 -6.48
CA TYR A 112 5.91 3.28 -6.76
C TYR A 112 7.15 3.47 -5.89
N LEU A 113 7.91 2.37 -5.68
CA LEU A 113 9.20 2.41 -4.97
C LEU A 113 10.28 3.00 -5.87
N PRO A 114 11.28 3.73 -5.34
CA PRO A 114 12.42 4.21 -6.13
C PRO A 114 13.13 3.11 -6.91
N LYS A 115 13.24 1.91 -6.35
CA LYS A 115 13.84 0.74 -7.02
C LYS A 115 13.01 0.20 -8.19
N GLU A 116 11.69 0.45 -8.22
CA GLU A 116 10.79 0.03 -9.30
C GLU A 116 10.90 0.95 -10.53
N LYS A 117 11.61 2.09 -10.43
CA LYS A 117 11.73 3.06 -11.52
C LYS A 117 12.25 2.46 -12.83
N ILE A 118 13.24 1.57 -12.74
CA ILE A 118 13.82 0.93 -13.94
C ILE A 118 12.78 0.03 -14.60
N ASP A 119 11.99 -0.70 -13.81
CA ASP A 119 10.98 -1.63 -14.29
C ASP A 119 9.75 -0.91 -14.88
N MET A 120 9.56 0.38 -14.58
CA MET A 120 8.46 1.18 -15.13
C MET A 120 8.66 1.51 -16.62
N GLY A 121 9.91 1.51 -17.12
CA GLY A 121 10.20 1.73 -18.53
C GLY A 121 9.55 3.00 -19.11
N GLU A 122 8.88 2.84 -20.24
CA GLU A 122 8.20 3.92 -20.98
C GLU A 122 7.03 4.57 -20.22
N TYR A 123 6.42 3.86 -19.27
CA TYR A 123 5.29 4.37 -18.47
C TYR A 123 5.70 5.40 -17.41
N TYR A 124 7.01 5.50 -17.12
CA TYR A 124 7.49 6.31 -16.00
C TYR A 124 7.05 7.77 -16.09
N GLU A 125 7.25 8.42 -17.24
CA GLU A 125 6.97 9.86 -17.40
C GLU A 125 5.47 10.16 -17.22
N ASP A 126 4.59 9.35 -17.77
CA ASP A 126 3.13 9.52 -17.65
C ASP A 126 2.66 9.29 -16.21
N VAL A 127 3.18 8.25 -15.54
CA VAL A 127 2.80 7.93 -14.16
C VAL A 127 3.22 9.02 -13.19
N VAL A 128 4.44 9.59 -13.35
CA VAL A 128 4.92 10.63 -12.43
C VAL A 128 4.41 12.05 -12.78
N ALA A 129 3.74 12.23 -13.92
CA ALA A 129 3.17 13.52 -14.30
C ALA A 129 2.07 13.99 -13.35
N CYS A 130 1.41 13.07 -12.63
CA CYS A 130 0.39 13.39 -11.63
C CYS A 130 0.82 12.97 -10.20
N LYS A 131 0.06 13.44 -9.19
CA LYS A 131 0.28 13.00 -7.81
C LYS A 131 -0.16 11.55 -7.65
N PRO A 132 0.60 10.70 -6.93
CA PRO A 132 0.14 9.38 -6.58
C PRO A 132 -1.11 9.43 -5.69
N GLY A 133 -1.99 8.43 -5.83
CA GLY A 133 -3.25 8.35 -5.09
C GLY A 133 -3.20 7.37 -3.92
N ILE A 134 -4.09 7.56 -2.93
CA ILE A 134 -4.42 6.53 -1.93
C ILE A 134 -5.09 5.36 -2.65
N THR A 135 -5.96 5.65 -3.61
CA THR A 135 -6.58 4.67 -4.51
C THR A 135 -6.48 5.14 -5.96
N GLY A 136 -6.78 4.26 -6.91
CA GLY A 136 -6.69 4.56 -8.34
C GLY A 136 -7.26 3.45 -9.21
N MET A 137 -6.90 3.46 -10.48
CA MET A 137 -7.44 2.53 -11.48
C MET A 137 -7.21 1.07 -11.10
N TRP A 138 -5.96 0.68 -10.86
CA TRP A 138 -5.65 -0.73 -10.61
C TRP A 138 -6.23 -1.24 -9.27
N GLN A 139 -6.24 -0.38 -8.21
CA GLN A 139 -6.82 -0.76 -6.91
C GLN A 139 -8.32 -1.03 -7.04
N SER A 140 -9.01 -0.32 -7.94
CA SER A 140 -10.45 -0.46 -8.17
C SER A 140 -10.83 -1.56 -9.19
N HIS A 141 -9.85 -2.17 -9.90
CA HIS A 141 -10.10 -3.14 -10.98
C HIS A 141 -9.50 -4.53 -10.76
N GLY A 142 -8.93 -4.86 -9.62
CA GLY A 142 -8.41 -6.22 -9.41
C GLY A 142 -7.40 -6.40 -8.29
N ARG A 143 -6.93 -5.32 -7.68
CA ARG A 143 -5.98 -5.35 -6.54
C ARG A 143 -4.80 -6.32 -6.74
N SER A 144 -4.75 -7.42 -5.95
CA SER A 144 -3.61 -8.34 -5.90
C SER A 144 -3.40 -9.18 -7.16
N ASP A 145 -4.40 -9.34 -8.02
CA ASP A 145 -4.35 -10.27 -9.16
C ASP A 145 -3.83 -9.62 -10.44
N VAL A 146 -3.48 -8.33 -10.38
CA VAL A 146 -2.99 -7.55 -11.52
C VAL A 146 -1.46 -7.59 -11.54
N SER A 147 -0.87 -8.00 -12.68
CA SER A 147 0.59 -7.98 -12.88
C SER A 147 1.17 -6.57 -12.77
N PHE A 148 2.48 -6.46 -12.53
CA PHE A 148 3.15 -5.16 -12.41
C PHE A 148 2.97 -4.31 -13.68
N GLU A 149 3.20 -4.90 -14.85
CA GLU A 149 3.05 -4.24 -16.15
C GLU A 149 1.61 -3.75 -16.37
N HIS A 150 0.62 -4.59 -16.08
CA HIS A 150 -0.78 -4.20 -16.25
C HIS A 150 -1.20 -3.07 -15.29
N ARG A 151 -0.56 -2.96 -14.10
CA ARG A 151 -0.75 -1.80 -13.22
C ARG A 151 -0.24 -0.52 -13.85
N LEU A 152 0.91 -0.57 -14.53
CA LEU A 152 1.47 0.58 -15.23
C LEU A 152 0.56 1.04 -16.37
N VAL A 153 0.03 0.10 -17.17
CA VAL A 153 -0.95 0.39 -18.22
C VAL A 153 -2.20 1.08 -17.65
N LEU A 154 -2.72 0.61 -16.52
CA LEU A 154 -3.88 1.22 -15.87
C LEU A 154 -3.58 2.61 -15.31
N ASP A 155 -2.37 2.83 -14.78
CA ASP A 155 -1.95 4.11 -14.24
C ASP A 155 -1.67 5.14 -15.36
N GLU A 156 -1.10 4.70 -16.49
CA GLU A 156 -0.98 5.49 -17.70
C GLU A 156 -2.36 5.87 -18.27
N TYR A 157 -3.27 4.88 -18.36
CA TYR A 157 -4.64 5.13 -18.79
C TYR A 157 -5.32 6.20 -17.93
N TYR A 158 -5.15 6.13 -16.61
CA TYR A 158 -5.68 7.13 -15.70
C TYR A 158 -5.14 8.52 -16.04
N TYR A 159 -3.83 8.67 -16.23
CA TYR A 159 -3.21 9.94 -16.56
C TYR A 159 -3.74 10.50 -17.87
N ARG A 160 -3.78 9.69 -18.92
CA ARG A 160 -4.19 10.12 -20.28
C ARG A 160 -5.70 10.42 -20.41
N ASN A 161 -6.53 9.77 -19.57
CA ASN A 161 -7.98 9.91 -19.62
C ASN A 161 -8.56 10.58 -18.37
N TRP A 162 -7.73 11.29 -17.61
CA TRP A 162 -8.19 11.92 -16.39
C TRP A 162 -9.39 12.83 -16.63
N SER A 163 -10.39 12.69 -15.78
CA SER A 163 -11.52 13.59 -15.67
C SER A 163 -12.08 13.56 -14.24
N PHE A 164 -12.76 14.62 -13.85
CA PHE A 164 -13.44 14.67 -12.55
C PHE A 164 -14.42 13.48 -12.36
N TRP A 165 -15.14 13.11 -13.39
CA TRP A 165 -16.08 11.99 -13.33
C TRP A 165 -15.39 10.63 -13.20
N LEU A 166 -14.20 10.47 -13.76
CA LEU A 166 -13.38 9.28 -13.55
C LEU A 166 -12.99 9.18 -12.08
N ASP A 167 -12.53 10.28 -11.45
CA ASP A 167 -12.20 10.29 -10.02
C ASP A 167 -13.41 9.94 -9.16
N VAL A 168 -14.58 10.52 -9.40
CA VAL A 168 -15.81 10.19 -8.68
C VAL A 168 -16.16 8.70 -8.82
N THR A 169 -16.04 8.15 -10.02
CA THR A 169 -16.31 6.73 -10.29
C THR A 169 -15.35 5.82 -9.51
N LEU A 170 -14.05 6.13 -9.54
CA LEU A 170 -13.03 5.36 -8.83
C LEU A 170 -13.21 5.43 -7.31
N LEU A 171 -13.57 6.61 -6.79
CA LEU A 171 -13.88 6.79 -5.38
C LEU A 171 -15.07 5.94 -4.95
N CYS A 172 -16.17 5.99 -5.71
CA CYS A 172 -17.36 5.17 -5.43
C CYS A 172 -17.05 3.67 -5.46
N LYS A 173 -16.27 3.20 -6.45
CA LYS A 173 -15.81 1.81 -6.53
C LYS A 173 -14.97 1.42 -5.31
N THR A 174 -14.04 2.28 -4.90
CA THR A 174 -13.19 2.05 -3.73
C THR A 174 -14.00 1.95 -2.44
N VAL A 175 -14.92 2.89 -2.21
CA VAL A 175 -15.80 2.87 -1.03
C VAL A 175 -16.62 1.58 -1.01
N LYS A 176 -17.20 1.17 -2.15
CA LYS A 176 -17.91 -0.08 -2.27
C LYS A 176 -17.03 -1.29 -1.92
N GLN A 177 -15.81 -1.36 -2.42
CA GLN A 177 -14.88 -2.45 -2.12
C GLN A 177 -14.52 -2.53 -0.63
N VAL A 178 -14.24 -1.37 0.00
CA VAL A 178 -13.94 -1.31 1.44
C VAL A 178 -15.13 -1.76 2.28
N LEU A 179 -16.35 -1.33 1.95
CA LEU A 179 -17.56 -1.71 2.68
C LEU A 179 -17.91 -3.19 2.53
N TYR A 180 -17.72 -3.76 1.35
CA TYR A 180 -18.07 -5.17 1.09
C TYR A 180 -16.90 -6.15 1.34
N GLY A 181 -15.75 -5.67 1.79
CA GLY A 181 -14.59 -6.50 2.19
C GLY A 181 -13.97 -7.31 1.06
N ARG A 182 -14.24 -7.01 -0.21
CA ARG A 182 -13.69 -7.74 -1.35
C ARG A 182 -12.26 -7.30 -1.63
N GLY A 183 -11.30 -8.22 -1.51
CA GLY A 183 -9.90 -8.02 -1.91
C GLY A 183 -9.00 -7.38 -0.85
N ALA A 184 -9.36 -7.40 0.43
CA ALA A 184 -8.45 -7.11 1.54
C ALA A 184 -7.74 -8.42 1.94
N VAL A 185 -6.50 -8.62 1.49
CA VAL A 185 -5.52 -9.58 2.06
C VAL A 185 -4.12 -9.01 1.84
#